data_7304cd1dec3360a9294f8b0f1888a9b9
#
_entry.id   7304cd1dec3360a9294f8b0f1888a9b9
#
_cell.length_a   1.000
_cell.length_b   1.000
_cell.length_c   1.000
_cell.angle_alpha   90.00
_cell.angle_beta   90.00
_cell.angle_gamma   90.00
#
_symmetry.space_group_name_H-M   'P 1'
#
loop_
_entity.id
_entity.type
_entity.pdbx_description
1 polymer ?
#
loop_
_entity_poly.entity_id
_entity_poly.type
_entity_poly.pdbx_seq_one_letter_code
_entity_poly.pdbx_strand_id
1 'polypeptide(L)'
;MSQSFINALLNLFKFTAITSSFFLVGVLLAITFLTLDINGKVAQTNLRLRKLAAIASLIWLLSNLAFIVLTLANILNSSISDVLQPNILRSFLLQVPLGQYLFAQLLISIMISLVIPRFNSIGTGAFLFLATLLAIVIPVFQSHSASSGSHLMAIGSLAIHVIALALWVGGVFALAVLTPESRAAAVPRFSVLALWAAIAVVVSGSVNAFIRLDFKEAWTSNYAYLVLAKVFLTAGLIVIGYLHRKNLKNLPELKGPKFLQLILAEVFIMVITLVIGSRLSSSQPPERESGLAVDRALSIVGIKTPQPPTLSRILFGYEPDALMIGLLIFAVALYIKGVMVLTKRGDKWPVGRTISFAIGISAVDFATSGGLGLYAHFSFSWHMI
;
A
#
# COMPACT_ATOMS: atom_id res chain seq x y z
N MET A 1 -3.81 28.59 16.61
CA MET A 1 -4.30 27.24 16.99
C MET A 1 -3.22 26.57 17.82
N SER A 2 -3.59 25.79 18.86
CA SER A 2 -2.56 25.07 19.63
C SER A 2 -1.96 23.93 18.79
N GLN A 3 -0.68 23.62 19.00
CA GLN A 3 0.03 22.53 18.30
C GLN A 3 -0.64 21.18 18.53
N SER A 4 -1.19 20.96 19.73
CA SER A 4 -1.95 19.75 20.05
C SER A 4 -3.19 19.59 19.16
N PHE A 5 -3.87 20.69 18.82
CA PHE A 5 -5.03 20.68 17.94
C PHE A 5 -4.63 20.39 16.47
N ILE A 6 -3.53 20.97 15.98
CA ILE A 6 -2.98 20.67 14.64
C ILE A 6 -2.64 19.19 14.54
N ASN A 7 -1.99 18.62 15.57
CA ASN A 7 -1.65 17.19 15.61
C ASN A 7 -2.89 16.29 15.62
N ALA A 8 -3.95 16.68 16.34
CA ALA A 8 -5.21 15.94 16.35
C ALA A 8 -5.88 15.93 14.96
N LEU A 9 -5.96 17.10 14.31
CA LEU A 9 -6.47 17.21 12.94
C LEU A 9 -5.62 16.43 11.93
N LEU A 10 -4.30 16.50 12.04
CA LEU A 10 -3.39 15.77 11.18
C LEU A 10 -3.64 14.25 11.25
N ASN A 11 -3.77 13.72 12.47
CA ASN A 11 -4.09 12.30 12.67
C ASN A 11 -5.49 11.94 12.13
N LEU A 12 -6.48 12.82 12.31
CA LEU A 12 -7.83 12.62 11.79
C LEU A 12 -7.83 12.56 10.25
N PHE A 13 -7.24 13.55 9.59
CA PHE A 13 -7.21 13.58 8.11
C PHE A 13 -6.34 12.49 7.52
N LYS A 14 -5.25 12.10 8.17
CA LYS A 14 -4.45 10.93 7.80
C LYS A 14 -5.28 9.66 7.86
N PHE A 15 -5.99 9.43 8.96
CA PHE A 15 -6.87 8.26 9.10
C PHE A 15 -8.00 8.26 8.06
N THR A 16 -8.64 9.42 7.84
CA THR A 16 -9.72 9.56 6.84
C THR A 16 -9.20 9.31 5.42
N ALA A 17 -8.00 9.81 5.08
CA ALA A 17 -7.38 9.56 3.79
C ALA A 17 -7.09 8.06 3.58
N ILE A 18 -6.53 7.37 4.58
CA ILE A 18 -6.26 5.93 4.50
C ILE A 18 -7.57 5.13 4.34
N THR A 19 -8.55 5.41 5.18
CA THR A 19 -9.80 4.64 5.18
C THR A 19 -10.60 4.86 3.90
N SER A 20 -10.70 6.11 3.42
CA SER A 20 -11.41 6.43 2.17
C SER A 20 -10.70 5.87 0.94
N SER A 21 -9.37 5.88 0.90
CA SER A 21 -8.61 5.28 -0.19
C SER A 21 -8.75 3.75 -0.23
N PHE A 22 -8.74 3.08 0.93
CA PHE A 22 -8.96 1.63 1.01
C PHE A 22 -10.38 1.26 0.60
N PHE A 23 -11.38 2.03 1.05
CA PHE A 23 -12.74 1.85 0.61
C PHE A 23 -12.88 2.03 -0.92
N LEU A 24 -12.22 3.04 -1.48
CA LEU A 24 -12.18 3.28 -2.92
C LEU A 24 -11.56 2.10 -3.68
N VAL A 25 -10.41 1.58 -3.22
CA VAL A 25 -9.77 0.36 -3.79
C VAL A 25 -10.77 -0.79 -3.78
N GLY A 26 -11.45 -1.03 -2.66
CA GLY A 26 -12.42 -2.11 -2.54
C GLY A 26 -13.61 -1.97 -3.47
N VAL A 27 -14.18 -0.78 -3.59
CA VAL A 27 -15.31 -0.53 -4.49
C VAL A 27 -14.88 -0.66 -5.96
N LEU A 28 -13.71 -0.14 -6.36
CA LEU A 28 -13.17 -0.34 -7.70
C LEU A 28 -12.85 -1.82 -8.00
N LEU A 29 -12.29 -2.54 -7.02
CA LEU A 29 -12.10 -4.00 -7.09
C LEU A 29 -13.43 -4.72 -7.31
N ALA A 30 -14.48 -4.37 -6.56
CA ALA A 30 -15.80 -4.98 -6.69
C ALA A 30 -16.40 -4.73 -8.08
N ILE A 31 -16.39 -3.49 -8.57
CA ILE A 31 -16.96 -3.12 -9.87
C ILE A 31 -16.21 -3.82 -11.02
N THR A 32 -14.88 -3.91 -10.92
CA THR A 32 -14.03 -4.31 -12.06
C THR A 32 -13.80 -5.82 -12.10
N PHE A 33 -13.63 -6.47 -10.94
CA PHE A 33 -13.13 -7.85 -10.91
C PHE A 33 -14.05 -8.84 -10.16
N LEU A 34 -14.88 -8.38 -9.22
CA LEU A 34 -15.67 -9.28 -8.40
C LEU A 34 -17.11 -9.45 -8.89
N THR A 35 -17.73 -8.39 -9.43
CA THR A 35 -19.07 -8.47 -10.01
C THR A 35 -18.98 -8.88 -11.48
N LEU A 36 -20.02 -9.59 -11.95
CA LEU A 36 -20.07 -10.02 -13.35
C LEU A 36 -20.33 -8.80 -14.25
N ASP A 37 -19.56 -8.70 -15.31
CA ASP A 37 -19.77 -7.72 -16.37
C ASP A 37 -20.65 -8.28 -17.49
N ILE A 38 -21.20 -7.38 -18.28
CA ILE A 38 -21.90 -7.70 -19.52
C ILE A 38 -21.14 -7.01 -20.66
N ASN A 39 -20.42 -7.78 -21.46
CA ASN A 39 -19.71 -7.31 -22.65
C ASN A 39 -18.67 -6.19 -22.40
N GLY A 40 -17.88 -6.30 -21.33
CA GLY A 40 -16.80 -5.35 -21.01
C GLY A 40 -17.29 -3.99 -20.49
N LYS A 41 -18.60 -3.84 -20.25
CA LYS A 41 -19.20 -2.63 -19.67
C LYS A 41 -19.56 -2.84 -18.21
N VAL A 42 -19.41 -1.80 -17.42
CA VAL A 42 -19.86 -1.81 -16.03
C VAL A 42 -21.38 -1.98 -16.00
N ALA A 43 -21.85 -3.02 -15.29
CA ALA A 43 -23.28 -3.31 -15.18
C ALA A 43 -24.05 -2.10 -14.60
N GLN A 44 -25.25 -1.83 -15.11
CA GLN A 44 -26.09 -0.73 -14.59
C GLN A 44 -26.41 -0.89 -13.10
N THR A 45 -26.47 -2.11 -12.59
CA THR A 45 -26.59 -2.42 -11.15
C THR A 45 -25.44 -1.83 -10.31
N ASN A 46 -24.30 -1.50 -10.92
CA ASN A 46 -23.15 -0.92 -10.25
C ASN A 46 -23.17 0.60 -10.17
N LEU A 47 -24.25 1.29 -10.61
CA LEU A 47 -24.37 2.76 -10.50
C LEU A 47 -24.26 3.24 -9.04
N ARG A 48 -24.84 2.48 -8.09
CA ARG A 48 -24.70 2.78 -6.66
C ARG A 48 -23.24 2.70 -6.22
N LEU A 49 -22.54 1.66 -6.61
CA LEU A 49 -21.12 1.48 -6.27
C LEU A 49 -20.25 2.60 -6.89
N ARG A 50 -20.56 3.01 -8.13
CA ARG A 50 -19.87 4.13 -8.77
C ARG A 50 -20.08 5.45 -8.02
N LYS A 51 -21.30 5.70 -7.52
CA LYS A 51 -21.58 6.87 -6.65
C LYS A 51 -20.77 6.79 -5.35
N LEU A 52 -20.70 5.62 -4.72
CA LEU A 52 -19.89 5.40 -3.51
C LEU A 52 -18.40 5.61 -3.79
N ALA A 53 -17.90 5.12 -4.94
CA ALA A 53 -16.51 5.37 -5.36
C ALA A 53 -16.24 6.87 -5.57
N ALA A 54 -17.18 7.60 -6.19
CA ALA A 54 -17.04 9.04 -6.39
C ALA A 54 -17.00 9.81 -5.05
N ILE A 55 -17.89 9.46 -4.12
CA ILE A 55 -17.88 10.06 -2.77
C ILE A 55 -16.56 9.74 -2.04
N ALA A 56 -16.12 8.47 -2.07
CA ALA A 56 -14.89 8.05 -1.43
C ALA A 56 -13.66 8.76 -2.03
N SER A 57 -13.61 8.91 -3.36
CA SER A 57 -12.51 9.62 -4.03
C SER A 57 -12.47 11.11 -3.66
N LEU A 58 -13.63 11.75 -3.51
CA LEU A 58 -13.72 13.14 -3.08
C LEU A 58 -13.29 13.31 -1.61
N ILE A 59 -13.74 12.43 -0.72
CA ILE A 59 -13.30 12.43 0.68
C ILE A 59 -11.78 12.22 0.75
N TRP A 60 -11.23 11.28 -0.02
CA TRP A 60 -9.80 11.05 -0.09
C TRP A 60 -9.03 12.27 -0.59
N LEU A 61 -9.50 12.90 -1.68
CA LEU A 61 -8.90 14.12 -2.24
C LEU A 61 -8.86 15.26 -1.21
N LEU A 62 -10.00 15.55 -0.57
CA LEU A 62 -10.10 16.61 0.44
C LEU A 62 -9.24 16.30 1.67
N SER A 63 -9.19 15.03 2.09
CA SER A 63 -8.34 14.60 3.19
C SER A 63 -6.85 14.73 2.86
N ASN A 64 -6.43 14.41 1.63
CA ASN A 64 -5.05 14.61 1.17
C ASN A 64 -4.69 16.09 1.16
N LEU A 65 -5.57 16.95 0.67
CA LEU A 65 -5.33 18.39 0.64
C LEU A 65 -5.16 18.94 2.07
N ALA A 66 -6.07 18.57 2.98
CA ALA A 66 -5.97 18.95 4.38
C ALA A 66 -4.70 18.41 5.04
N PHE A 67 -4.36 17.15 4.75
CA PHE A 67 -3.15 16.50 5.29
C PHE A 67 -1.86 17.21 4.84
N ILE A 68 -1.76 17.66 3.59
CA ILE A 68 -0.62 18.44 3.07
C ILE A 68 -0.45 19.73 3.87
N VAL A 69 -1.51 20.52 4.00
CA VAL A 69 -1.48 21.81 4.71
C VAL A 69 -1.13 21.62 6.18
N LEU A 70 -1.77 20.65 6.86
CA LEU A 70 -1.52 20.35 8.26
C LEU A 70 -0.12 19.79 8.50
N THR A 71 0.41 18.99 7.58
CA THR A 71 1.79 18.47 7.65
C THR A 71 2.79 19.63 7.59
N LEU A 72 2.58 20.56 6.67
CA LEU A 72 3.45 21.74 6.54
C LEU A 72 3.35 22.64 7.78
N ALA A 73 2.13 22.90 8.30
CA ALA A 73 1.92 23.65 9.53
C ALA A 73 2.61 22.99 10.74
N ASN A 74 2.56 21.67 10.82
CA ASN A 74 3.22 20.91 11.88
C ASN A 74 4.76 20.97 11.77
N ILE A 75 5.33 20.85 10.57
CA ILE A 75 6.79 20.91 10.34
C ILE A 75 7.34 22.29 10.68
N LEU A 76 6.66 23.36 10.24
CA LEU A 76 7.10 24.73 10.46
C LEU A 76 6.70 25.28 11.83
N ASN A 77 5.93 24.53 12.62
CA ASN A 77 5.32 24.99 13.88
C ASN A 77 4.60 26.35 13.74
N SER A 78 3.91 26.54 12.61
CA SER A 78 3.30 27.80 12.19
C SER A 78 1.79 27.68 12.06
N SER A 79 1.11 28.82 11.91
CA SER A 79 -0.33 28.86 11.70
C SER A 79 -0.70 28.39 10.29
N ILE A 80 -1.96 27.94 10.09
CA ILE A 80 -2.45 27.51 8.77
C ILE A 80 -2.39 28.70 7.77
N SER A 81 -2.67 29.93 8.22
CA SER A 81 -2.58 31.12 7.36
C SER A 81 -1.18 31.37 6.82
N ASP A 82 -0.16 31.13 7.65
CA ASP A 82 1.24 31.38 7.25
C ASP A 82 1.70 30.36 6.21
N VAL A 83 1.34 29.08 6.39
CA VAL A 83 1.75 28.01 5.46
C VAL A 83 1.00 28.05 4.12
N LEU A 84 -0.15 28.70 4.05
CA LEU A 84 -0.90 28.91 2.80
C LEU A 84 -0.32 30.04 1.94
N GLN A 85 0.72 30.77 2.39
CA GLN A 85 1.42 31.72 1.55
C GLN A 85 1.98 31.01 0.30
N PRO A 86 1.77 31.59 -0.91
CA PRO A 86 2.08 30.87 -2.18
C PRO A 86 3.54 30.43 -2.26
N ASN A 87 4.48 31.23 -1.78
CA ASN A 87 5.90 30.91 -1.83
C ASN A 87 6.25 29.72 -0.91
N ILE A 88 5.70 29.66 0.29
CA ILE A 88 5.95 28.60 1.26
C ILE A 88 5.36 27.29 0.75
N LEU A 89 4.09 27.33 0.33
CA LEU A 89 3.41 26.14 -0.18
C LEU A 89 4.09 25.61 -1.45
N ARG A 90 4.45 26.51 -2.40
CA ARG A 90 5.14 26.14 -3.62
C ARG A 90 6.51 25.50 -3.33
N SER A 91 7.30 26.08 -2.44
CA SER A 91 8.61 25.53 -2.06
C SER A 91 8.45 24.15 -1.43
N PHE A 92 7.47 23.95 -0.55
CA PHE A 92 7.21 22.65 0.03
C PHE A 92 6.85 21.61 -1.03
N LEU A 93 5.90 21.92 -1.92
CA LEU A 93 5.40 20.98 -2.91
C LEU A 93 6.41 20.63 -4.02
N LEU A 94 7.31 21.56 -4.37
CA LEU A 94 8.23 21.40 -5.50
C LEU A 94 9.68 21.14 -5.11
N GLN A 95 10.12 21.52 -3.90
CA GLN A 95 11.53 21.45 -3.51
C GLN A 95 11.77 20.48 -2.34
N VAL A 96 10.77 20.22 -1.50
CA VAL A 96 10.91 19.29 -0.37
C VAL A 96 10.45 17.90 -0.80
N PRO A 97 11.28 16.85 -0.67
CA PRO A 97 10.93 15.50 -1.11
C PRO A 97 9.57 15.00 -0.58
N LEU A 98 9.28 15.19 0.72
CA LEU A 98 7.98 14.83 1.30
C LEU A 98 6.82 15.54 0.57
N GLY A 99 6.96 16.84 0.33
CA GLY A 99 5.97 17.63 -0.39
C GLY A 99 5.76 17.15 -1.81
N GLN A 100 6.83 16.79 -2.52
CA GLN A 100 6.76 16.27 -3.89
C GLN A 100 5.97 14.96 -3.97
N TYR A 101 6.19 14.00 -3.05
CA TYR A 101 5.44 12.74 -3.00
C TYR A 101 3.96 12.98 -2.65
N LEU A 102 3.66 13.84 -1.69
CA LEU A 102 2.30 14.20 -1.34
C LEU A 102 1.59 14.94 -2.49
N PHE A 103 2.31 15.79 -3.22
CA PHE A 103 1.79 16.49 -4.39
C PHE A 103 1.50 15.53 -5.53
N ALA A 104 2.40 14.59 -5.83
CA ALA A 104 2.15 13.53 -6.81
C ALA A 104 0.90 12.69 -6.47
N GLN A 105 0.74 12.30 -5.20
CA GLN A 105 -0.46 11.62 -4.71
C GLN A 105 -1.72 12.48 -4.91
N LEU A 106 -1.64 13.78 -4.61
CA LEU A 106 -2.75 14.71 -4.79
C LEU A 106 -3.17 14.81 -6.26
N LEU A 107 -2.23 14.96 -7.20
CA LEU A 107 -2.51 15.03 -8.63
C LEU A 107 -3.22 13.77 -9.14
N ILE A 108 -2.76 12.60 -8.72
CA ILE A 108 -3.40 11.32 -9.07
C ILE A 108 -4.80 11.25 -8.47
N SER A 109 -4.99 11.67 -7.21
CA SER A 109 -6.31 11.68 -6.57
C SER A 109 -7.30 12.65 -7.24
N ILE A 110 -6.83 13.78 -7.76
CA ILE A 110 -7.62 14.70 -8.58
C ILE A 110 -8.07 13.99 -9.86
N MET A 111 -7.13 13.42 -10.61
CA MET A 111 -7.43 12.68 -11.85
C MET A 111 -8.46 11.59 -11.61
N ILE A 112 -8.28 10.77 -10.58
CA ILE A 112 -9.21 9.71 -10.19
C ILE A 112 -10.60 10.29 -9.90
N SER A 113 -10.69 11.34 -9.10
CA SER A 113 -11.98 11.97 -8.71
C SER A 113 -12.73 12.56 -9.90
N LEU A 114 -12.03 13.05 -10.91
CA LEU A 114 -12.63 13.58 -12.15
C LEU A 114 -13.14 12.47 -13.08
N VAL A 115 -12.45 11.32 -13.13
CA VAL A 115 -12.77 10.22 -14.07
C VAL A 115 -13.84 9.29 -13.50
N ILE A 116 -13.83 9.00 -12.19
CA ILE A 116 -14.76 8.03 -11.54
C ILE A 116 -16.24 8.29 -11.87
N PRO A 117 -16.78 9.52 -11.84
CA PRO A 117 -18.21 9.73 -12.11
C PRO A 117 -18.64 9.32 -13.53
N ARG A 118 -17.69 9.28 -14.47
CA ARG A 118 -17.95 9.10 -15.90
C ARG A 118 -17.53 7.77 -16.49
N PHE A 119 -16.79 6.92 -15.72
CA PHE A 119 -16.29 5.68 -16.30
C PHE A 119 -17.41 4.64 -16.48
N ASN A 120 -17.39 3.94 -17.63
CA ASN A 120 -18.37 2.92 -18.00
C ASN A 120 -17.72 1.63 -18.48
N SER A 121 -16.40 1.61 -18.73
CA SER A 121 -15.68 0.42 -19.19
C SER A 121 -14.90 -0.26 -18.06
N ILE A 122 -14.75 -1.56 -18.11
CA ILE A 122 -13.95 -2.33 -17.19
C ILE A 122 -12.47 -1.96 -17.31
N GLY A 123 -11.99 -1.67 -18.52
CA GLY A 123 -10.62 -1.21 -18.73
C GLY A 123 -10.31 0.09 -17.99
N THR A 124 -11.22 1.07 -18.03
CA THR A 124 -11.09 2.30 -17.24
C THR A 124 -11.17 2.01 -15.74
N GLY A 125 -12.05 1.11 -15.31
CA GLY A 125 -12.13 0.67 -13.92
C GLY A 125 -10.83 0.04 -13.43
N ALA A 126 -10.20 -0.82 -14.23
CA ALA A 126 -8.91 -1.43 -13.93
C ALA A 126 -7.78 -0.38 -13.86
N PHE A 127 -7.77 0.58 -14.78
CA PHE A 127 -6.82 1.69 -14.75
C PHE A 127 -6.97 2.52 -13.47
N LEU A 128 -8.20 2.90 -13.09
CA LEU A 128 -8.48 3.66 -11.87
C LEU A 128 -8.08 2.87 -10.61
N PHE A 129 -8.33 1.57 -10.59
CA PHE A 129 -7.92 0.67 -9.52
C PHE A 129 -6.39 0.66 -9.33
N LEU A 130 -5.64 0.47 -10.43
CA LEU A 130 -4.18 0.47 -10.41
C LEU A 130 -3.62 1.86 -10.05
N ALA A 131 -4.19 2.93 -10.61
CA ALA A 131 -3.80 4.29 -10.27
C ALA A 131 -4.03 4.60 -8.77
N THR A 132 -5.13 4.10 -8.19
CA THR A 132 -5.41 4.26 -6.75
C THR A 132 -4.38 3.51 -5.91
N LEU A 133 -4.05 2.27 -6.26
CA LEU A 133 -3.01 1.49 -5.57
C LEU A 133 -1.64 2.18 -5.65
N LEU A 134 -1.27 2.68 -6.83
CA LEU A 134 -0.02 3.44 -7.01
C LEU A 134 0.00 4.67 -6.12
N ALA A 135 -1.07 5.48 -6.14
CA ALA A 135 -1.15 6.71 -5.36
C ALA A 135 -1.06 6.48 -3.83
N ILE A 136 -1.61 5.37 -3.32
CA ILE A 136 -1.52 5.02 -1.90
C ILE A 136 -0.08 4.65 -1.50
N VAL A 137 0.70 4.09 -2.42
CA VAL A 137 2.08 3.65 -2.15
C VAL A 137 3.08 4.82 -2.23
N ILE A 138 2.81 5.85 -3.02
CA ILE A 138 3.75 6.97 -3.22
C ILE A 138 4.30 7.54 -1.89
N PRO A 139 3.50 7.86 -0.86
CA PRO A 139 4.04 8.42 0.38
C PRO A 139 4.89 7.45 1.20
N VAL A 140 4.81 6.15 0.92
CA VAL A 140 5.62 5.13 1.62
C VAL A 140 7.12 5.37 1.40
N PHE A 141 7.51 5.88 0.24
CA PHE A 141 8.90 6.16 -0.10
C PHE A 141 9.55 7.26 0.77
N GLN A 142 8.74 8.07 1.47
CA GLN A 142 9.20 9.09 2.43
C GLN A 142 8.90 8.74 3.89
N SER A 143 8.54 7.50 4.18
CA SER A 143 8.32 7.08 5.55
C SER A 143 9.64 7.01 6.33
N HIS A 144 9.58 7.10 7.68
CA HIS A 144 10.73 6.89 8.57
C HIS A 144 11.46 5.54 8.37
N SER A 145 10.87 4.62 7.61
CA SER A 145 11.54 3.40 7.14
C SER A 145 12.75 3.71 6.26
N ALA A 146 12.78 4.90 5.68
CA ALA A 146 13.88 5.38 4.86
C ALA A 146 15.17 5.68 5.65
N SER A 147 15.14 5.80 6.96
CA SER A 147 16.31 6.09 7.81
C SER A 147 16.90 4.85 8.49
N SER A 148 16.33 3.65 8.30
CA SER A 148 16.85 2.41 8.86
C SER A 148 17.95 1.80 7.99
N GLY A 149 18.93 1.11 8.59
CA GLY A 149 20.10 0.56 7.90
C GLY A 149 19.81 -0.47 6.79
N SER A 150 18.56 -0.99 6.68
CA SER A 150 18.07 -1.84 5.58
C SER A 150 16.95 -1.13 4.81
N HIS A 151 17.29 0.01 4.23
CA HIS A 151 16.38 0.97 3.60
C HIS A 151 15.39 0.34 2.59
N LEU A 152 15.91 -0.40 1.61
CA LEU A 152 15.10 -1.01 0.54
C LEU A 152 14.15 -2.08 1.08
N MET A 153 14.61 -2.90 2.03
CA MET A 153 13.77 -3.91 2.66
C MET A 153 12.62 -3.29 3.46
N ALA A 154 12.90 -2.22 4.20
CA ALA A 154 11.90 -1.53 5.03
C ALA A 154 10.83 -0.83 4.17
N ILE A 155 11.22 -0.12 3.12
CA ILE A 155 10.29 0.55 2.21
C ILE A 155 9.49 -0.48 1.41
N GLY A 156 10.16 -1.47 0.82
CA GLY A 156 9.51 -2.49 -0.01
C GLY A 156 8.51 -3.33 0.78
N SER A 157 8.85 -3.77 2.00
CA SER A 157 7.93 -4.51 2.84
C SER A 157 6.73 -3.65 3.29
N LEU A 158 6.92 -2.35 3.55
CA LEU A 158 5.84 -1.44 3.88
C LEU A 158 4.92 -1.20 2.67
N ALA A 159 5.46 -1.06 1.46
CA ALA A 159 4.67 -0.93 0.24
C ALA A 159 3.78 -2.16 0.00
N ILE A 160 4.35 -3.37 0.10
CA ILE A 160 3.59 -4.62 0.02
C ILE A 160 2.51 -4.68 1.10
N HIS A 161 2.84 -4.28 2.33
CA HIS A 161 1.91 -4.25 3.44
C HIS A 161 0.70 -3.35 3.17
N VAL A 162 0.93 -2.13 2.68
CA VAL A 162 -0.12 -1.15 2.37
C VAL A 162 -0.99 -1.63 1.21
N ILE A 163 -0.41 -2.17 0.13
CA ILE A 163 -1.17 -2.73 -0.99
C ILE A 163 -2.05 -3.90 -0.52
N ALA A 164 -1.46 -4.84 0.23
CA ALA A 164 -2.18 -6.01 0.71
C ALA A 164 -3.31 -5.64 1.67
N LEU A 165 -3.08 -4.66 2.56
CA LEU A 165 -4.13 -4.10 3.42
C LEU A 165 -5.24 -3.43 2.61
N ALA A 166 -4.91 -2.61 1.60
CA ALA A 166 -5.90 -1.95 0.75
C ALA A 166 -6.78 -2.96 0.01
N LEU A 167 -6.20 -4.07 -0.45
CA LEU A 167 -6.94 -5.15 -1.10
C LEU A 167 -7.83 -5.92 -0.12
N TRP A 168 -7.32 -6.29 1.05
CA TRP A 168 -8.05 -7.08 2.03
C TRP A 168 -9.14 -6.24 2.70
N VAL A 169 -8.77 -5.16 3.35
CA VAL A 169 -9.69 -4.27 4.09
C VAL A 169 -10.69 -3.61 3.13
N GLY A 170 -10.20 -3.07 2.01
CA GLY A 170 -11.05 -2.47 0.98
C GLY A 170 -12.06 -3.46 0.40
N GLY A 171 -11.62 -4.69 0.13
CA GLY A 171 -12.50 -5.75 -0.36
C GLY A 171 -13.60 -6.12 0.65
N VAL A 172 -13.30 -6.23 1.95
CA VAL A 172 -14.31 -6.46 3.00
C VAL A 172 -15.28 -5.27 3.09
N PHE A 173 -14.78 -4.03 3.02
CA PHE A 173 -15.63 -2.84 2.96
C PHE A 173 -16.58 -2.88 1.75
N ALA A 174 -16.09 -3.29 0.59
CA ALA A 174 -16.93 -3.43 -0.60
C ALA A 174 -18.00 -4.51 -0.42
N LEU A 175 -17.66 -5.66 0.16
CA LEU A 175 -18.64 -6.71 0.45
C LEU A 175 -19.76 -6.24 1.38
N ALA A 176 -19.47 -5.34 2.33
CA ALA A 176 -20.47 -4.79 3.24
C ALA A 176 -21.53 -3.94 2.51
N VAL A 177 -21.15 -3.26 1.42
CA VAL A 177 -22.03 -2.36 0.65
C VAL A 177 -22.69 -3.01 -0.57
N LEU A 178 -22.27 -4.22 -0.95
CA LEU A 178 -22.86 -4.97 -2.05
C LEU A 178 -24.29 -5.46 -1.70
N THR A 179 -25.15 -5.56 -2.74
CA THR A 179 -26.46 -6.24 -2.60
C THR A 179 -26.24 -7.72 -2.26
N PRO A 180 -27.22 -8.39 -1.62
CA PRO A 180 -27.07 -9.81 -1.26
C PRO A 180 -26.68 -10.71 -2.43
N GLU A 181 -27.25 -10.48 -3.62
CA GLU A 181 -26.97 -11.25 -4.84
C GLU A 181 -25.54 -11.02 -5.35
N SER A 182 -25.14 -9.74 -5.47
CA SER A 182 -23.81 -9.36 -5.89
C SER A 182 -22.75 -9.83 -4.89
N ARG A 183 -23.06 -9.78 -3.59
CA ARG A 183 -22.19 -10.27 -2.52
C ARG A 183 -21.95 -11.76 -2.64
N ALA A 184 -23.02 -12.56 -2.78
CA ALA A 184 -22.93 -14.01 -2.94
C ALA A 184 -22.08 -14.41 -4.16
N ALA A 185 -22.16 -13.64 -5.25
CA ALA A 185 -21.32 -13.85 -6.44
C ALA A 185 -19.85 -13.41 -6.25
N ALA A 186 -19.61 -12.35 -5.48
CA ALA A 186 -18.28 -11.78 -5.25
C ALA A 186 -17.45 -12.55 -4.22
N VAL A 187 -18.08 -13.09 -3.16
CA VAL A 187 -17.40 -13.72 -2.03
C VAL A 187 -16.45 -14.85 -2.43
N PRO A 188 -16.81 -15.80 -3.31
CA PRO A 188 -15.91 -16.89 -3.70
C PRO A 188 -14.62 -16.37 -4.37
N ARG A 189 -14.74 -15.33 -5.23
CA ARG A 189 -13.60 -14.70 -5.92
C ARG A 189 -12.73 -13.91 -4.94
N PHE A 190 -13.38 -13.12 -4.08
CA PHE A 190 -12.70 -12.33 -3.07
C PHE A 190 -12.00 -13.20 -2.02
N SER A 191 -12.55 -14.33 -1.64
CA SER A 191 -11.95 -15.24 -0.65
C SER A 191 -10.53 -15.70 -1.03
N VAL A 192 -10.26 -15.91 -2.32
CA VAL A 192 -8.92 -16.27 -2.80
C VAL A 192 -7.98 -15.08 -2.67
N LEU A 193 -8.42 -13.89 -3.10
CA LEU A 193 -7.64 -12.66 -2.99
C LEU A 193 -7.36 -12.32 -1.52
N ALA A 194 -8.40 -12.41 -0.66
CA ALA A 194 -8.29 -12.11 0.77
C ALA A 194 -7.27 -13.03 1.47
N LEU A 195 -7.21 -14.32 1.11
CA LEU A 195 -6.22 -15.25 1.66
C LEU A 195 -4.79 -14.79 1.34
N TRP A 196 -4.51 -14.50 0.07
CA TRP A 196 -3.17 -14.08 -0.34
C TRP A 196 -2.80 -12.69 0.21
N ALA A 197 -3.77 -11.78 0.27
CA ALA A 197 -3.58 -10.48 0.89
C ALA A 197 -3.31 -10.60 2.40
N ALA A 198 -4.02 -11.46 3.13
CA ALA A 198 -3.77 -11.72 4.54
C ALA A 198 -2.35 -12.30 4.78
N ILE A 199 -1.93 -13.28 3.96
CA ILE A 199 -0.56 -13.83 4.02
C ILE A 199 0.47 -12.71 3.78
N ALA A 200 0.26 -11.88 2.74
CA ALA A 200 1.15 -10.77 2.44
C ALA A 200 1.21 -9.75 3.58
N VAL A 201 0.08 -9.44 4.23
CA VAL A 201 0.02 -8.55 5.41
C VAL A 201 0.81 -9.12 6.57
N VAL A 202 0.67 -10.41 6.87
CA VAL A 202 1.40 -11.06 7.97
C VAL A 202 2.89 -11.07 7.69
N VAL A 203 3.31 -11.53 6.50
CA VAL A 203 4.74 -11.61 6.14
C VAL A 203 5.38 -10.23 6.13
N SER A 204 4.80 -9.27 5.41
CA SER A 204 5.35 -7.92 5.32
C SER A 204 5.30 -7.18 6.66
N GLY A 205 4.26 -7.39 7.46
CA GLY A 205 4.14 -6.83 8.81
C GLY A 205 5.18 -7.39 9.76
N SER A 206 5.48 -8.69 9.69
CA SER A 206 6.56 -9.33 10.45
C SER A 206 7.91 -8.75 10.07
N VAL A 207 8.22 -8.65 8.76
CA VAL A 207 9.48 -8.03 8.28
C VAL A 207 9.62 -6.60 8.80
N ASN A 208 8.55 -5.78 8.74
CA ASN A 208 8.57 -4.42 9.29
C ASN A 208 8.78 -4.38 10.80
N ALA A 209 8.18 -5.32 11.54
CA ALA A 209 8.37 -5.40 12.99
C ALA A 209 9.81 -5.78 13.34
N PHE A 210 10.38 -6.78 12.69
CA PHE A 210 11.78 -7.22 12.89
C PHE A 210 12.80 -6.14 12.55
N ILE A 211 12.54 -5.32 11.52
CA ILE A 211 13.44 -4.23 11.14
C ILE A 211 13.43 -3.10 12.19
N ARG A 212 12.31 -2.90 12.91
CA ARG A 212 12.12 -1.75 13.81
C ARG A 212 12.25 -2.05 15.29
N LEU A 213 11.98 -3.29 15.68
CA LEU A 213 12.06 -3.75 17.06
C LEU A 213 13.33 -4.60 17.24
N ASP A 214 14.23 -4.16 18.13
CA ASP A 214 15.31 -5.01 18.58
C ASP A 214 14.76 -6.01 19.60
N PHE A 215 15.12 -7.31 19.43
CA PHE A 215 14.52 -8.40 20.21
C PHE A 215 14.85 -8.38 21.71
N LYS A 216 15.85 -7.62 22.13
CA LYS A 216 16.32 -7.67 23.53
C LYS A 216 15.70 -6.64 24.45
N GLU A 217 15.41 -5.41 24.00
CA GLU A 217 15.03 -4.32 24.91
C GLU A 217 13.75 -3.57 24.51
N ALA A 218 13.29 -3.73 23.29
CA ALA A 218 12.19 -2.93 22.73
C ALA A 218 10.78 -3.32 23.19
N TRP A 219 10.61 -4.49 23.85
CA TRP A 219 9.28 -5.05 24.17
C TRP A 219 8.53 -4.33 25.28
N THR A 220 9.18 -3.46 26.03
CA THR A 220 8.57 -2.62 27.08
C THR A 220 8.15 -1.24 26.56
N SER A 221 8.40 -0.95 25.29
CA SER A 221 8.05 0.34 24.67
C SER A 221 6.56 0.43 24.30
N ASN A 222 6.00 1.63 24.33
CA ASN A 222 4.65 1.89 23.83
C ASN A 222 4.49 1.47 22.35
N TYR A 223 5.55 1.56 21.56
CA TYR A 223 5.58 1.10 20.17
C TYR A 223 5.35 -0.41 20.09
N ALA A 224 6.03 -1.21 20.92
CA ALA A 224 5.88 -2.66 20.96
C ALA A 224 4.46 -3.08 21.36
N TYR A 225 3.86 -2.40 22.35
CA TYR A 225 2.47 -2.68 22.75
C TYR A 225 1.47 -2.44 21.58
N LEU A 226 1.67 -1.38 20.79
CA LEU A 226 0.85 -1.14 19.59
C LEU A 226 1.05 -2.22 18.52
N VAL A 227 2.29 -2.71 18.33
CA VAL A 227 2.59 -3.82 17.42
C VAL A 227 1.89 -5.10 17.90
N LEU A 228 2.01 -5.45 19.18
CA LEU A 228 1.36 -6.63 19.76
C LEU A 228 -0.17 -6.57 19.67
N ALA A 229 -0.77 -5.41 19.98
CA ALA A 229 -2.20 -5.21 19.82
C ALA A 229 -2.64 -5.43 18.35
N LYS A 230 -1.85 -4.92 17.39
CA LYS A 230 -2.12 -5.13 15.96
C LYS A 230 -1.98 -6.59 15.55
N VAL A 231 -0.98 -7.32 16.06
CA VAL A 231 -0.80 -8.76 15.83
C VAL A 231 -2.01 -9.54 16.34
N PHE A 232 -2.45 -9.26 17.57
CA PHE A 232 -3.60 -9.92 18.19
C PHE A 232 -4.89 -9.69 17.39
N LEU A 233 -5.18 -8.43 16.99
CA LEU A 233 -6.35 -8.11 16.16
C LEU A 233 -6.27 -8.76 14.78
N THR A 234 -5.09 -8.80 14.16
CA THR A 234 -4.89 -9.46 12.87
C THR A 234 -5.12 -10.97 12.97
N ALA A 235 -4.67 -11.61 14.06
CA ALA A 235 -4.97 -13.02 14.31
C ALA A 235 -6.48 -13.27 14.42
N GLY A 236 -7.20 -12.41 15.14
CA GLY A 236 -8.67 -12.47 15.21
C GLY A 236 -9.34 -12.32 13.83
N LEU A 237 -8.87 -11.39 13.01
CA LEU A 237 -9.36 -11.22 11.64
C LEU A 237 -9.10 -12.45 10.75
N ILE A 238 -7.94 -13.10 10.90
CA ILE A 238 -7.64 -14.35 10.19
C ILE A 238 -8.61 -15.47 10.58
N VAL A 239 -8.92 -15.58 11.88
CA VAL A 239 -9.93 -16.58 12.37
C VAL A 239 -11.30 -16.29 11.76
N ILE A 240 -11.74 -15.03 11.75
CA ILE A 240 -13.02 -14.64 11.13
C ILE A 240 -13.00 -14.96 9.62
N GLY A 241 -11.95 -14.61 8.92
CA GLY A 241 -11.76 -14.92 7.50
C GLY A 241 -11.80 -16.44 7.21
N TYR A 242 -11.22 -17.25 8.10
CA TYR A 242 -11.32 -18.72 8.03
C TYR A 242 -12.77 -19.20 8.20
N LEU A 243 -13.52 -18.65 9.15
CA LEU A 243 -14.95 -18.97 9.34
C LEU A 243 -15.77 -18.57 8.11
N HIS A 244 -15.53 -17.40 7.53
CA HIS A 244 -16.16 -17.02 6.26
C HIS A 244 -15.88 -18.03 5.16
N ARG A 245 -14.63 -18.49 5.02
CA ARG A 245 -14.24 -19.45 4.00
C ARG A 245 -14.88 -20.83 4.20
N LYS A 246 -15.08 -21.26 5.45
CA LYS A 246 -15.77 -22.51 5.77
C LYS A 246 -17.23 -22.50 5.30
N ASN A 247 -17.87 -21.33 5.36
CA ASN A 247 -19.28 -21.14 4.97
C ASN A 247 -19.50 -20.94 3.46
N LEU A 248 -18.43 -20.88 2.64
CA LEU A 248 -18.52 -20.70 1.19
C LEU A 248 -19.32 -21.80 0.46
N LYS A 249 -19.48 -22.97 1.06
CA LYS A 249 -20.22 -24.09 0.46
C LYS A 249 -21.74 -23.88 0.49
N ASN A 250 -22.24 -22.94 1.33
CA ASN A 250 -23.65 -22.69 1.56
C ASN A 250 -24.07 -21.33 0.95
N LEU A 251 -24.24 -21.29 -0.37
CA LEU A 251 -24.64 -20.08 -1.10
C LEU A 251 -25.86 -19.32 -0.52
N PRO A 252 -26.94 -20.00 -0.03
CA PRO A 252 -28.07 -19.29 0.58
C PRO A 252 -27.69 -18.51 1.83
N GLU A 253 -26.74 -19.00 2.63
CA GLU A 253 -26.26 -18.33 3.86
C GLU A 253 -25.50 -17.03 3.55
N LEU A 254 -24.80 -16.96 2.42
CA LEU A 254 -24.05 -15.75 1.99
C LEU A 254 -24.98 -14.55 1.69
N LYS A 255 -26.27 -14.80 1.40
CA LYS A 255 -27.28 -13.76 1.20
C LYS A 255 -27.93 -13.32 2.51
N GLY A 256 -27.79 -14.12 3.55
CA GLY A 256 -28.49 -13.93 4.82
C GLY A 256 -27.97 -12.77 5.66
N PRO A 257 -28.81 -12.26 6.61
CA PRO A 257 -28.42 -11.17 7.49
C PRO A 257 -27.30 -11.56 8.45
N LYS A 258 -27.21 -12.81 8.88
CA LYS A 258 -26.12 -13.32 9.75
C LYS A 258 -24.75 -13.16 9.11
N PHE A 259 -24.64 -13.44 7.81
CA PHE A 259 -23.39 -13.27 7.08
C PHE A 259 -22.99 -11.79 6.97
N LEU A 260 -23.97 -10.89 6.74
CA LEU A 260 -23.71 -9.45 6.76
C LEU A 260 -23.26 -8.97 8.14
N GLN A 261 -23.88 -9.45 9.23
CA GLN A 261 -23.45 -9.12 10.59
C GLN A 261 -22.01 -9.52 10.85
N LEU A 262 -21.60 -10.70 10.36
CA LEU A 262 -20.21 -11.16 10.49
C LEU A 262 -19.25 -10.28 9.68
N ILE A 263 -19.61 -9.86 8.45
CA ILE A 263 -18.83 -8.88 7.67
C ILE A 263 -18.72 -7.55 8.43
N LEU A 264 -19.81 -7.05 9.02
CA LEU A 264 -19.77 -5.79 9.76
C LEU A 264 -18.92 -5.87 11.03
N ALA A 265 -18.91 -7.00 11.71
CA ALA A 265 -18.01 -7.24 12.84
C ALA A 265 -16.54 -7.26 12.38
N GLU A 266 -16.26 -7.89 11.24
CA GLU A 266 -14.92 -7.87 10.62
C GLU A 266 -14.50 -6.45 10.25
N VAL A 267 -15.39 -5.66 9.63
CA VAL A 267 -15.16 -4.23 9.32
C VAL A 267 -14.85 -3.45 10.58
N PHE A 268 -15.57 -3.66 11.66
CA PHE A 268 -15.34 -2.96 12.93
C PHE A 268 -13.94 -3.24 13.49
N ILE A 269 -13.51 -4.51 13.52
CA ILE A 269 -12.17 -4.90 13.97
C ILE A 269 -11.11 -4.32 13.02
N MET A 270 -11.34 -4.33 11.71
CA MET A 270 -10.44 -3.73 10.72
C MET A 270 -10.26 -2.23 10.95
N VAL A 271 -11.34 -1.50 11.23
CA VAL A 271 -11.27 -0.06 11.53
C VAL A 271 -10.42 0.21 12.78
N ILE A 272 -10.61 -0.58 13.86
CA ILE A 272 -9.77 -0.48 15.07
C ILE A 272 -8.31 -0.75 14.71
N THR A 273 -8.03 -1.79 13.92
CA THR A 273 -6.67 -2.13 13.49
C THR A 273 -6.03 -1.02 12.66
N LEU A 274 -6.81 -0.35 11.81
CA LEU A 274 -6.35 0.83 11.04
C LEU A 274 -6.05 2.04 11.94
N VAL A 275 -6.86 2.28 12.98
CA VAL A 275 -6.59 3.35 13.97
C VAL A 275 -5.26 3.09 14.67
N ILE A 276 -5.04 1.85 15.15
CA ILE A 276 -3.77 1.47 15.77
C ILE A 276 -2.61 1.61 14.78
N GLY A 277 -2.79 1.19 13.52
CA GLY A 277 -1.81 1.32 12.45
C GLY A 277 -1.46 2.79 12.13
N SER A 278 -2.46 3.67 12.13
CA SER A 278 -2.26 5.11 11.94
C SER A 278 -1.46 5.72 13.10
N ARG A 279 -1.75 5.34 14.34
CA ARG A 279 -0.98 5.73 15.52
C ARG A 279 0.44 5.22 15.47
N LEU A 280 0.62 3.95 15.13
CA LEU A 280 1.95 3.32 14.99
C LEU A 280 2.80 4.05 13.95
N SER A 281 2.22 4.46 12.82
CA SER A 281 2.94 5.17 11.75
C SER A 281 3.36 6.60 12.14
N SER A 282 2.80 7.15 13.22
CA SER A 282 3.15 8.47 13.78
C SER A 282 4.03 8.36 15.03
N SER A 283 4.26 7.12 15.53
CA SER A 283 5.10 6.87 16.69
C SER A 283 6.53 6.61 16.27
N GLN A 284 7.50 7.14 17.00
CA GLN A 284 8.92 6.82 16.78
C GLN A 284 9.20 5.40 17.27
N PRO A 285 9.88 4.55 16.46
CA PRO A 285 10.37 3.28 16.94
C PRO A 285 11.43 3.52 18.04
N PRO A 286 11.63 2.53 18.93
CA PRO A 286 12.70 2.61 19.94
C PRO A 286 14.06 2.86 19.28
N GLU A 287 14.88 3.72 19.87
CA GLU A 287 16.23 3.96 19.39
C GLU A 287 17.04 2.64 19.51
N ARG A 288 17.65 2.23 18.43
CA ARG A 288 18.64 1.16 18.47
C ARG A 288 19.92 1.73 19.04
N GLU A 289 20.44 1.15 20.12
CA GLU A 289 21.86 1.32 20.47
C GLU A 289 22.70 0.74 19.32
N SER A 290 22.97 1.58 18.33
CA SER A 290 23.90 1.23 17.26
C SER A 290 25.32 1.30 17.83
N GLY A 291 25.81 0.19 18.34
CA GLY A 291 27.22 -0.01 18.68
C GLY A 291 28.16 0.01 17.46
N LEU A 292 27.64 0.35 16.29
CA LEU A 292 28.40 0.58 15.07
C LEU A 292 28.69 2.08 14.97
N ALA A 293 29.95 2.44 14.79
CA ALA A 293 30.40 3.79 14.50
C ALA A 293 29.47 4.41 13.45
N VAL A 294 28.71 5.42 13.85
CA VAL A 294 27.81 6.16 12.98
C VAL A 294 28.64 6.66 11.82
N ASP A 295 28.37 6.19 10.60
CA ASP A 295 28.99 6.73 9.40
C ASP A 295 28.71 8.24 9.41
N ARG A 296 29.75 9.05 9.60
CA ARG A 296 29.64 10.50 9.73
C ARG A 296 28.96 11.13 8.51
N ALA A 297 29.12 10.52 7.33
CA ALA A 297 28.46 10.93 6.12
C ALA A 297 26.94 10.64 6.20
N LEU A 298 26.53 9.48 6.75
CA LEU A 298 25.13 9.13 6.96
C LEU A 298 24.44 10.07 7.96
N SER A 299 25.16 10.49 9.03
CA SER A 299 24.61 11.39 10.05
C SER A 299 24.49 12.85 9.57
N ILE A 300 25.32 13.29 8.63
CA ILE A 300 25.34 14.67 8.13
C ILE A 300 24.48 14.83 6.87
N VAL A 301 24.52 13.87 5.96
CA VAL A 301 23.90 13.98 4.63
C VAL A 301 22.68 13.05 4.49
N GLY A 302 22.45 12.15 5.44
CA GLY A 302 21.34 11.18 5.38
C GLY A 302 21.49 10.10 4.31
N ILE A 303 22.62 10.05 3.60
CA ILE A 303 22.90 9.14 2.50
C ILE A 303 24.19 8.37 2.80
N LYS A 304 24.11 7.04 2.72
CA LYS A 304 25.30 6.17 2.79
C LYS A 304 26.15 6.43 1.55
N THR A 305 27.42 6.75 1.74
CA THR A 305 28.35 7.00 0.62
C THR A 305 28.32 5.81 -0.34
N PRO A 306 27.97 6.01 -1.63
CA PRO A 306 27.97 4.91 -2.59
C PRO A 306 29.39 4.40 -2.75
N GLN A 307 29.58 3.10 -2.57
CA GLN A 307 30.91 2.49 -2.75
C GLN A 307 31.18 2.36 -4.24
N PRO A 308 32.47 2.46 -4.67
CA PRO A 308 32.83 2.41 -6.09
C PRO A 308 32.33 1.12 -6.75
N PRO A 309 31.77 1.20 -7.98
CA PRO A 309 31.24 0.05 -8.70
C PRO A 309 32.39 -0.85 -9.13
N THR A 310 32.50 -2.03 -8.53
CA THR A 310 33.36 -3.11 -9.03
C THR A 310 32.55 -4.10 -9.82
N LEU A 311 33.15 -4.79 -10.81
CA LEU A 311 32.47 -5.78 -11.64
C LEU A 311 31.82 -6.87 -10.77
N SER A 312 32.48 -7.29 -9.71
CA SER A 312 31.98 -8.25 -8.73
C SER A 312 30.72 -7.73 -8.02
N ARG A 313 30.64 -6.45 -7.67
CA ARG A 313 29.44 -5.87 -7.07
C ARG A 313 28.29 -5.70 -8.04
N ILE A 314 28.57 -5.37 -9.29
CA ILE A 314 27.55 -5.25 -10.35
C ILE A 314 26.90 -6.62 -10.62
N LEU A 315 27.71 -7.70 -10.58
CA LEU A 315 27.23 -9.06 -10.90
C LEU A 315 26.69 -9.82 -9.68
N PHE A 316 27.22 -9.57 -8.48
CA PHE A 316 26.96 -10.37 -7.29
C PHE A 316 26.56 -9.54 -6.04
N GLY A 317 26.61 -8.22 -6.12
CA GLY A 317 26.24 -7.33 -5.03
C GLY A 317 24.73 -7.15 -4.94
N TYR A 318 24.03 -8.18 -4.46
CA TYR A 318 22.58 -8.15 -4.28
C TYR A 318 22.22 -7.50 -2.94
N GLU A 319 21.56 -6.34 -2.98
CA GLU A 319 20.89 -5.80 -1.80
C GLU A 319 19.43 -6.28 -1.79
N PRO A 320 18.98 -7.01 -0.75
CA PRO A 320 17.63 -7.53 -0.72
C PRO A 320 16.60 -6.39 -0.72
N ASP A 321 15.78 -6.35 -1.76
CA ASP A 321 14.64 -5.44 -1.91
C ASP A 321 13.35 -6.26 -1.79
N ALA A 322 12.57 -5.99 -0.74
CA ALA A 322 11.32 -6.72 -0.50
C ALA A 322 10.26 -6.48 -1.58
N LEU A 323 10.20 -5.28 -2.16
CA LEU A 323 9.25 -4.98 -3.23
C LEU A 323 9.60 -5.80 -4.49
N MET A 324 10.89 -5.85 -4.82
CA MET A 324 11.39 -6.60 -5.96
C MET A 324 11.16 -8.09 -5.80
N ILE A 325 11.49 -8.65 -4.63
CA ILE A 325 11.23 -10.05 -4.30
C ILE A 325 9.72 -10.34 -4.41
N GLY A 326 8.88 -9.45 -3.89
CA GLY A 326 7.42 -9.59 -3.96
C GLY A 326 6.91 -9.58 -5.41
N LEU A 327 7.39 -8.67 -6.25
CA LEU A 327 7.05 -8.61 -7.68
C LEU A 327 7.54 -9.85 -8.43
N LEU A 328 8.73 -10.34 -8.13
CA LEU A 328 9.29 -11.55 -8.70
C LEU A 328 8.44 -12.78 -8.38
N ILE A 329 8.11 -12.96 -7.08
CA ILE A 329 7.23 -14.05 -6.63
C ILE A 329 5.86 -13.96 -7.32
N PHE A 330 5.28 -12.77 -7.42
CA PHE A 330 4.01 -12.55 -8.07
C PHE A 330 4.07 -12.88 -9.57
N ALA A 331 5.10 -12.44 -10.28
CA ALA A 331 5.32 -12.73 -11.70
C ALA A 331 5.49 -14.23 -11.96
N VAL A 332 6.29 -14.91 -11.13
CA VAL A 332 6.48 -16.38 -11.20
C VAL A 332 5.16 -17.11 -10.94
N ALA A 333 4.39 -16.69 -9.94
CA ALA A 333 3.08 -17.29 -9.65
C ALA A 333 2.08 -17.12 -10.81
N LEU A 334 2.05 -15.93 -11.43
CA LEU A 334 1.22 -15.69 -12.64
C LEU A 334 1.69 -16.55 -13.83
N TYR A 335 3.00 -16.69 -14.01
CA TYR A 335 3.55 -17.54 -15.06
C TYR A 335 3.14 -19.00 -14.87
N ILE A 336 3.35 -19.56 -13.67
CA ILE A 336 2.97 -20.94 -13.32
C ILE A 336 1.47 -21.15 -13.53
N LYS A 337 0.63 -20.21 -13.07
CA LYS A 337 -0.82 -20.28 -13.28
C LYS A 337 -1.18 -20.26 -14.75
N GLY A 338 -0.54 -19.43 -15.55
CA GLY A 338 -0.74 -19.36 -16.99
C GLY A 338 -0.40 -20.69 -17.68
N VAL A 339 0.75 -21.29 -17.33
CA VAL A 339 1.16 -22.61 -17.82
C VAL A 339 0.14 -23.68 -17.45
N MET A 340 -0.28 -23.73 -16.18
CA MET A 340 -1.27 -24.72 -15.72
C MET A 340 -2.62 -24.59 -16.44
N VAL A 341 -3.08 -23.36 -16.71
CA VAL A 341 -4.35 -23.13 -17.42
C VAL A 341 -4.25 -23.61 -18.87
N LEU A 342 -3.15 -23.30 -19.58
CA LEU A 342 -2.95 -23.74 -20.97
C LEU A 342 -2.79 -25.25 -21.08
N THR A 343 -2.01 -25.87 -20.18
CA THR A 343 -1.85 -27.33 -20.15
C THR A 343 -3.19 -28.04 -19.90
N LYS A 344 -4.04 -27.52 -19.01
CA LYS A 344 -5.39 -28.09 -18.79
C LYS A 344 -6.29 -27.97 -20.02
N ARG A 345 -6.04 -27.00 -20.91
CA ARG A 345 -6.76 -26.83 -22.19
C ARG A 345 -6.17 -27.67 -23.33
N GLY A 346 -5.08 -28.38 -23.09
CA GLY A 346 -4.35 -29.12 -24.14
C GLY A 346 -3.46 -28.23 -25.00
N ASP A 347 -3.28 -26.97 -24.68
CA ASP A 347 -2.45 -26.02 -25.41
C ASP A 347 -1.00 -26.08 -24.93
N LYS A 348 -0.04 -25.95 -25.86
CA LYS A 348 1.38 -25.83 -25.53
C LYS A 348 1.74 -24.40 -25.19
N TRP A 349 2.55 -24.22 -24.16
CA TRP A 349 3.09 -22.90 -23.82
C TRP A 349 4.11 -22.45 -24.87
N PRO A 350 3.95 -21.28 -25.50
CA PRO A 350 4.88 -20.79 -26.51
C PRO A 350 6.25 -20.49 -25.88
N VAL A 351 7.32 -21.06 -26.43
CA VAL A 351 8.71 -20.88 -26.00
C VAL A 351 9.08 -19.37 -25.96
N GLY A 352 8.61 -18.59 -26.94
CA GLY A 352 8.84 -17.15 -27.00
C GLY A 352 8.33 -16.40 -25.76
N ARG A 353 7.22 -16.83 -25.15
CA ARG A 353 6.73 -16.24 -23.89
C ARG A 353 7.63 -16.56 -22.71
N THR A 354 8.21 -17.76 -22.65
CA THR A 354 9.20 -18.13 -21.63
C THR A 354 10.44 -17.26 -21.73
N ILE A 355 10.96 -17.07 -22.94
CA ILE A 355 12.13 -16.24 -23.20
C ILE A 355 11.85 -14.77 -22.83
N SER A 356 10.71 -14.21 -23.27
CA SER A 356 10.33 -12.84 -22.94
C SER A 356 10.16 -12.63 -21.42
N PHE A 357 9.61 -13.62 -20.72
CA PHE A 357 9.47 -13.60 -19.27
C PHE A 357 10.83 -13.62 -18.56
N ALA A 358 11.73 -14.51 -18.99
CA ALA A 358 13.08 -14.61 -18.44
C ALA A 358 13.88 -13.31 -18.67
N ILE A 359 13.82 -12.74 -19.88
CA ILE A 359 14.47 -11.46 -20.20
C ILE A 359 13.88 -10.32 -19.35
N GLY A 360 12.55 -10.25 -19.22
CA GLY A 360 11.88 -9.25 -18.42
C GLY A 360 12.30 -9.29 -16.96
N ILE A 361 12.31 -10.48 -16.35
CA ILE A 361 12.77 -10.66 -14.95
C ILE A 361 14.23 -10.28 -14.79
N SER A 362 15.10 -10.76 -15.70
CA SER A 362 16.54 -10.46 -15.64
C SER A 362 16.82 -8.95 -15.81
N ALA A 363 16.08 -8.27 -16.70
CA ALA A 363 16.21 -6.83 -16.90
C ALA A 363 15.78 -6.04 -15.66
N VAL A 364 14.70 -6.45 -15.00
CA VAL A 364 14.21 -5.81 -13.76
C VAL A 364 15.19 -6.06 -12.61
N ASP A 365 15.71 -7.28 -12.47
CA ASP A 365 16.72 -7.64 -11.48
C ASP A 365 18.00 -6.82 -11.67
N PHE A 366 18.50 -6.74 -12.91
CA PHE A 366 19.67 -5.92 -13.24
C PHE A 366 19.45 -4.44 -12.99
N ALA A 367 18.27 -3.89 -13.34
CA ALA A 367 17.97 -2.48 -13.12
C ALA A 367 17.93 -2.12 -11.63
N THR A 368 17.43 -3.02 -10.78
CA THR A 368 17.26 -2.76 -9.34
C THR A 368 18.50 -3.09 -8.52
N SER A 369 19.25 -4.13 -8.86
CA SER A 369 20.44 -4.55 -8.10
C SER A 369 21.72 -3.85 -8.54
N GLY A 370 21.93 -3.69 -9.84
CA GLY A 370 23.18 -3.13 -10.39
C GLY A 370 23.04 -1.73 -10.99
N GLY A 371 21.99 -1.50 -11.80
CA GLY A 371 21.81 -0.27 -12.55
C GLY A 371 21.52 0.95 -11.70
N LEU A 372 20.73 0.84 -10.63
CA LEU A 372 20.46 1.93 -9.71
C LEU A 372 21.69 2.28 -8.86
N GLY A 373 22.50 1.28 -8.46
CA GLY A 373 23.76 1.50 -7.76
C GLY A 373 24.77 2.27 -8.63
N LEU A 374 24.86 1.92 -9.91
CA LEU A 374 25.66 2.66 -10.89
C LEU A 374 25.16 4.11 -11.06
N TYR A 375 23.85 4.29 -11.24
CA TYR A 375 23.26 5.62 -11.39
C TYR A 375 23.47 6.48 -10.15
N ALA A 376 23.29 5.94 -8.95
CA ALA A 376 23.51 6.64 -7.71
C ALA A 376 24.99 7.07 -7.54
N HIS A 377 25.94 6.19 -7.92
CA HIS A 377 27.37 6.51 -7.86
C HIS A 377 27.73 7.63 -8.84
N PHE A 378 27.25 7.57 -10.09
CA PHE A 378 27.51 8.62 -11.07
C PHE A 378 26.85 9.95 -10.71
N SER A 379 25.60 9.95 -10.29
CA SER A 379 24.92 11.19 -9.88
C SER A 379 25.57 11.83 -8.66
N PHE A 380 26.04 11.04 -7.68
CA PHE A 380 26.73 11.58 -6.51
C PHE A 380 28.09 12.21 -6.91
N SER A 381 28.84 11.57 -7.81
CA SER A 381 30.12 12.09 -8.30
C SER A 381 30.00 13.43 -9.04
N TRP A 382 28.91 13.63 -9.79
CA TRP A 382 28.62 14.87 -10.51
C TRP A 382 28.20 16.03 -9.62
N HIS A 383 27.68 15.78 -8.43
CA HIS A 383 27.26 16.83 -7.48
C HIS A 383 28.40 17.24 -6.52
N MET A 384 29.55 16.55 -6.55
CA MET A 384 30.72 16.81 -5.71
C MET A 384 31.84 17.51 -6.47
N ILE A 385 31.73 17.70 -7.79
CA ILE A 385 32.61 18.47 -8.66
C ILE A 385 31.98 19.83 -8.91
#